data_c4901c4e82e189f367ba5176737061b0
#
_entry.id   c4901c4e82e189f367ba5176737061b0
#
_cell.length_a   1.000
_cell.length_b   1.000
_cell.length_c   1.000
_cell.angle_alpha   90.00
_cell.angle_beta   90.00
_cell.angle_gamma   90.00
#
_symmetry.space_group_name_H-M   'P 1'
#
loop_
_entity.id
_entity.type
_entity.pdbx_description
1 polymer ?
#
loop_
_entity_poly.entity_id
_entity_poly.type
_entity_poly.pdbx_seq_one_letter_code
_entity_poly.pdbx_strand_id
1 'polypeptide(L)'
;ALIIKDDELANKARSLVNFGINNTGGVSDLGVNAKMNEFEAAMGLCVLDDMKFILEKRKAAYNNYDQALSGLLQLQEKNNNSSNNYTYFPIVLENEDRLLSIVQKLNKLQIFPRRYFRPSLNKLSYVEQGQVCPISEDISNRVLCLPLSHSIKEKYQNIVINTILEAL
;
A
#
# COMPACT_ATOMS: atom_id res chain seq x y z
N ALA A 1 -4.01 -5.69 -12.96
CA ALA A 1 -4.04 -6.90 -13.80
C ALA A 1 -4.90 -7.97 -13.16
N LEU A 2 -5.61 -8.79 -13.99
CA LEU A 2 -6.36 -9.96 -13.54
C LEU A 2 -5.59 -11.22 -13.98
N ILE A 3 -5.42 -12.15 -13.05
CA ILE A 3 -4.86 -13.48 -13.35
C ILE A 3 -6.03 -14.45 -13.30
N ILE A 4 -6.42 -14.97 -14.47
CA ILE A 4 -7.57 -15.87 -14.63
C ILE A 4 -7.03 -17.18 -15.19
N LYS A 5 -7.22 -18.29 -14.44
CA LYS A 5 -6.74 -19.63 -14.82
C LYS A 5 -7.77 -20.40 -15.67
N ASP A 6 -9.04 -20.01 -15.57
CA ASP A 6 -10.13 -20.60 -16.33
C ASP A 6 -10.28 -19.89 -17.68
N ASP A 7 -10.24 -20.65 -18.77
CA ASP A 7 -10.24 -20.10 -20.13
C ASP A 7 -11.58 -19.46 -20.52
N GLU A 8 -12.70 -19.98 -20.03
CA GLU A 8 -14.04 -19.44 -20.32
C GLU A 8 -14.20 -18.08 -19.62
N LEU A 9 -13.83 -18.00 -18.34
CA LEU A 9 -13.81 -16.74 -17.57
C LEU A 9 -12.81 -15.74 -18.16
N ALA A 10 -11.64 -16.18 -18.63
CA ALA A 10 -10.67 -15.31 -19.27
C ALA A 10 -11.22 -14.70 -20.57
N ASN A 11 -11.90 -15.51 -21.40
CA ASN A 11 -12.53 -15.04 -22.64
C ASN A 11 -13.69 -14.08 -22.33
N LYS A 12 -14.51 -14.38 -21.32
CA LYS A 12 -15.57 -13.48 -20.87
C LYS A 12 -15.01 -12.14 -20.38
N ALA A 13 -13.94 -12.17 -19.57
CA ALA A 13 -13.27 -10.93 -19.12
C ALA A 13 -12.75 -10.10 -20.30
N ARG A 14 -12.14 -10.72 -21.30
CA ARG A 14 -11.70 -10.02 -22.52
C ARG A 14 -12.85 -9.38 -23.29
N SER A 15 -13.99 -10.07 -23.41
CA SER A 15 -15.19 -9.50 -24.01
C SER A 15 -15.70 -8.29 -23.23
N LEU A 16 -15.83 -8.41 -21.91
CA LEU A 16 -16.36 -7.35 -21.04
C LEU A 16 -15.50 -6.07 -21.09
N VAL A 17 -14.17 -6.18 -21.09
CA VAL A 17 -13.27 -4.99 -21.19
C VAL A 17 -13.28 -4.35 -22.57
N ASN A 18 -13.81 -5.04 -23.59
CA ASN A 18 -13.92 -4.58 -24.96
C ASN A 18 -15.39 -4.47 -25.40
N PHE A 19 -16.19 -3.69 -24.71
CA PHE A 19 -17.59 -3.39 -25.03
C PHE A 19 -18.53 -4.61 -25.09
N GLY A 20 -18.17 -5.76 -24.54
CA GLY A 20 -18.92 -7.00 -24.66
C GLY A 20 -18.79 -7.69 -26.02
N ILE A 21 -17.79 -7.28 -26.84
CA ILE A 21 -17.53 -7.87 -28.17
C ILE A 21 -16.86 -9.23 -28.00
N ASN A 22 -17.44 -10.26 -28.60
CA ASN A 22 -16.88 -11.61 -28.62
C ASN A 22 -15.89 -11.83 -29.77
N ASN A 23 -15.28 -13.01 -29.83
CA ASN A 23 -14.29 -13.36 -30.83
C ASN A 23 -14.80 -13.40 -32.28
N THR A 24 -16.11 -13.42 -32.48
CA THR A 24 -16.78 -13.38 -33.81
C THR A 24 -17.18 -11.96 -34.24
N GLY A 25 -16.87 -10.95 -33.41
CA GLY A 25 -17.22 -9.55 -33.65
C GLY A 25 -18.62 -9.13 -33.24
N GLY A 26 -19.42 -10.06 -32.70
CA GLY A 26 -20.75 -9.75 -32.17
C GLY A 26 -20.69 -9.26 -30.73
N VAL A 27 -21.69 -8.46 -30.32
CA VAL A 27 -21.85 -8.05 -28.90
C VAL A 27 -22.68 -9.09 -28.21
N SER A 28 -22.11 -9.77 -27.22
CA SER A 28 -22.77 -10.85 -26.45
C SER A 28 -22.97 -10.51 -24.98
N ASP A 29 -22.31 -9.49 -24.46
CA ASP A 29 -22.34 -9.11 -23.06
C ASP A 29 -22.45 -7.59 -22.87
N LEU A 30 -22.88 -7.18 -21.68
CA LEU A 30 -22.81 -5.77 -21.27
C LEU A 30 -21.38 -5.43 -20.85
N GLY A 31 -20.60 -4.88 -21.76
CA GLY A 31 -19.20 -4.52 -21.51
C GLY A 31 -18.94 -3.03 -21.41
N VAL A 32 -17.71 -2.71 -21.06
CA VAL A 32 -17.20 -1.33 -20.95
C VAL A 32 -15.91 -1.17 -21.77
N ASN A 33 -15.49 0.07 -22.02
CA ASN A 33 -14.15 0.31 -22.54
C ASN A 33 -13.15 0.36 -21.38
N ALA A 34 -12.58 -0.78 -21.06
CA ALA A 34 -11.55 -0.90 -20.03
C ALA A 34 -10.20 -1.38 -20.61
N LYS A 35 -9.99 -1.12 -21.91
CA LYS A 35 -8.69 -1.36 -22.54
C LYS A 35 -7.65 -0.36 -22.08
N MET A 36 -6.43 -0.84 -21.88
CA MET A 36 -5.27 0.02 -21.63
C MET A 36 -4.94 0.77 -22.92
N ASN A 37 -4.67 2.07 -22.83
CA ASN A 37 -4.17 2.83 -23.95
C ASN A 37 -2.65 2.64 -24.14
N GLU A 38 -2.13 3.03 -25.30
CA GLU A 38 -0.71 2.83 -25.66
C GLU A 38 0.26 3.52 -24.68
N PHE A 39 -0.09 4.70 -24.17
CA PHE A 39 0.76 5.41 -23.22
C PHE A 39 0.79 4.72 -21.85
N GLU A 40 -0.33 4.22 -21.38
CA GLU A 40 -0.40 3.43 -20.15
C GLU A 40 0.41 2.13 -20.30
N ALA A 41 0.31 1.46 -21.45
CA ALA A 41 1.06 0.26 -21.75
C ALA A 41 2.57 0.54 -21.80
N ALA A 42 2.99 1.60 -22.48
CA ALA A 42 4.39 2.03 -22.56
C ALA A 42 4.97 2.37 -21.19
N MET A 43 4.23 3.14 -20.38
CA MET A 43 4.62 3.44 -18.99
C MET A 43 4.74 2.17 -18.15
N GLY A 44 3.80 1.24 -18.30
CA GLY A 44 3.85 -0.05 -17.61
C GLY A 44 5.12 -0.85 -17.96
N LEU A 45 5.50 -0.92 -19.23
CA LEU A 45 6.72 -1.58 -19.67
C LEU A 45 7.96 -0.91 -19.10
N CYS A 46 8.07 0.42 -19.17
CA CYS A 46 9.19 1.16 -18.57
C CYS A 46 9.32 0.89 -17.05
N VAL A 47 8.20 0.87 -16.32
CA VAL A 47 8.23 0.57 -14.88
C VAL A 47 8.66 -0.86 -14.61
N LEU A 48 8.27 -1.83 -15.47
CA LEU A 48 8.70 -3.22 -15.35
C LEU A 48 10.21 -3.38 -15.60
N ASP A 49 10.77 -2.65 -16.57
CA ASP A 49 12.21 -2.64 -16.82
C ASP A 49 13.00 -2.11 -15.60
N ASP A 50 12.47 -1.11 -14.91
CA ASP A 50 13.06 -0.53 -13.71
C ASP A 50 12.74 -1.28 -12.40
N MET A 51 11.92 -2.34 -12.46
CA MET A 51 11.36 -2.98 -11.25
C MET A 51 12.43 -3.48 -10.28
N LYS A 52 13.52 -4.06 -10.79
CA LYS A 52 14.63 -4.52 -9.94
C LYS A 52 15.25 -3.38 -9.16
N PHE A 53 15.57 -2.27 -9.84
CA PHE A 53 16.11 -1.07 -9.21
C PHE A 53 15.16 -0.49 -8.16
N ILE A 54 13.87 -0.40 -8.49
CA ILE A 54 12.83 0.12 -7.58
C ILE A 54 12.75 -0.73 -6.31
N LEU A 55 12.74 -2.06 -6.43
CA LEU A 55 12.66 -2.97 -5.29
C LEU A 55 13.93 -2.92 -4.43
N GLU A 56 15.12 -2.86 -5.03
CA GLU A 56 16.39 -2.73 -4.30
C GLU A 56 16.43 -1.44 -3.48
N LYS A 57 16.03 -0.31 -4.06
CA LYS A 57 15.97 0.99 -3.36
C LYS A 57 14.93 1.01 -2.25
N ARG A 58 13.74 0.44 -2.48
CA ARG A 58 12.71 0.31 -1.43
C ARG A 58 13.18 -0.60 -0.30
N LYS A 59 13.84 -1.71 -0.62
CA LYS A 59 14.43 -2.62 0.37
C LYS A 59 15.46 -1.90 1.24
N ALA A 60 16.36 -1.13 0.64
CA ALA A 60 17.35 -0.36 1.38
C ALA A 60 16.67 0.63 2.35
N ALA A 61 15.68 1.39 1.87
CA ALA A 61 14.93 2.33 2.69
C ALA A 61 14.12 1.62 3.81
N TYR A 62 13.52 0.46 3.52
CA TYR A 62 12.83 -0.37 4.50
C TYR A 62 13.79 -0.84 5.61
N ASN A 63 14.95 -1.36 5.24
CA ASN A 63 15.93 -1.87 6.18
C ASN A 63 16.49 -0.76 7.10
N ASN A 64 16.63 0.46 6.60
CA ASN A 64 17.05 1.59 7.42
C ASN A 64 16.04 1.90 8.55
N TYR A 65 14.74 1.90 8.24
CA TYR A 65 13.70 2.01 9.26
C TYR A 65 13.69 0.81 10.22
N ASP A 66 13.80 -0.40 9.68
CA ASP A 66 13.80 -1.65 10.47
C ASP A 66 14.95 -1.65 11.50
N GLN A 67 16.15 -1.28 11.09
CA GLN A 67 17.31 -1.17 11.97
C GLN A 67 17.15 -0.11 13.07
N ALA A 68 16.54 1.02 12.73
CA ALA A 68 16.40 2.13 13.68
C ALA A 68 15.25 1.93 14.68
N LEU A 69 14.17 1.23 14.30
CA LEU A 69 12.92 1.18 15.06
C LEU A 69 12.56 -0.21 15.60
N SER A 70 13.25 -1.27 15.15
CA SER A 70 13.04 -2.63 15.64
C SER A 70 13.39 -2.72 17.12
N GLY A 71 12.52 -3.39 17.88
CA GLY A 71 12.68 -3.52 19.34
C GLY A 71 12.22 -2.30 20.16
N LEU A 72 11.98 -1.15 19.52
CA LEU A 72 11.46 0.06 20.15
C LEU A 72 9.97 0.22 19.95
N LEU A 73 9.44 -0.26 18.82
CA LEU A 73 8.04 -0.18 18.42
C LEU A 73 7.52 -1.54 17.95
N GLN A 74 6.22 -1.72 18.03
CA GLN A 74 5.57 -2.85 17.37
C GLN A 74 5.59 -2.63 15.85
N LEU A 75 6.23 -3.55 15.13
CA LEU A 75 6.28 -3.58 13.68
C LEU A 75 5.41 -4.71 13.13
N GLN A 76 5.15 -4.67 11.83
CA GLN A 76 4.46 -5.77 11.15
C GLN A 76 5.32 -7.02 11.15
N GLU A 77 4.73 -8.15 11.53
CA GLU A 77 5.40 -9.45 11.44
C GLU A 77 5.72 -9.82 9.99
N LYS A 78 6.93 -10.31 9.79
CA LYS A 78 7.40 -10.76 8.47
C LYS A 78 6.88 -12.16 8.20
N ASN A 79 6.21 -12.34 7.05
CA ASN A 79 5.82 -13.67 6.59
C ASN A 79 7.00 -14.35 5.89
N ASN A 80 7.57 -15.38 6.49
CA ASN A 80 8.71 -16.08 5.94
C ASN A 80 8.41 -16.89 4.67
N ASN A 81 7.12 -17.11 4.36
CA ASN A 81 6.66 -17.84 3.17
C ASN A 81 6.32 -16.91 2.00
N SER A 82 6.63 -15.62 2.09
CA SER A 82 6.38 -14.64 1.03
C SER A 82 7.56 -13.70 0.82
N SER A 83 7.72 -13.22 -0.42
CA SER A 83 8.63 -12.12 -0.73
C SER A 83 7.99 -10.78 -0.32
N ASN A 84 8.79 -9.88 0.24
CA ASN A 84 8.33 -8.53 0.54
C ASN A 84 8.50 -7.63 -0.69
N ASN A 85 7.48 -6.84 -1.01
CA ASN A 85 7.52 -5.83 -2.06
C ASN A 85 7.95 -4.44 -1.56
N TYR A 86 8.18 -4.30 -0.26
CA TYR A 86 8.62 -3.07 0.40
C TYR A 86 7.75 -1.84 0.05
N THR A 87 6.43 -2.05 -0.02
CA THR A 87 5.49 -0.98 -0.39
C THR A 87 5.17 -0.07 0.80
N TYR A 88 5.04 -0.63 2.00
CA TYR A 88 4.72 0.08 3.22
C TYR A 88 5.70 -0.27 4.34
N PHE A 89 5.91 0.70 5.25
CA PHE A 89 6.57 0.47 6.54
C PHE A 89 5.62 0.95 7.65
N PRO A 90 4.70 0.09 8.11
CA PRO A 90 3.80 0.42 9.20
C PRO A 90 4.51 0.29 10.55
N ILE A 91 4.29 1.26 11.42
CA ILE A 91 4.63 1.21 12.85
C ILE A 91 3.36 1.33 13.66
N VAL A 92 3.30 0.68 14.82
CA VAL A 92 2.18 0.80 15.76
C VAL A 92 2.67 1.50 17.02
N LEU A 93 2.07 2.64 17.31
CA LEU A 93 2.41 3.46 18.47
C LEU A 93 1.60 3.04 19.71
N GLU A 94 1.99 3.51 20.87
CA GLU A 94 1.36 3.17 22.14
C GLU A 94 -0.14 3.54 22.17
N ASN A 95 -0.46 4.74 21.66
CA ASN A 95 -1.83 5.27 21.60
C ASN A 95 -1.99 6.27 20.46
N GLU A 96 -3.25 6.70 20.20
CA GLU A 96 -3.57 7.65 19.15
C GLU A 96 -2.99 9.04 19.40
N ASP A 97 -2.95 9.50 20.66
CA ASP A 97 -2.44 10.84 20.99
C ASP A 97 -0.97 10.98 20.66
N ARG A 98 -0.17 9.93 20.95
CA ARG A 98 1.24 9.89 20.56
C ARG A 98 1.39 9.89 19.05
N LEU A 99 0.57 9.10 18.34
CA LEU A 99 0.54 9.10 16.87
C LEU A 99 0.26 10.50 16.31
N LEU A 100 -0.77 11.17 16.80
CA LEU A 100 -1.16 12.50 16.34
C LEU A 100 -0.07 13.55 16.61
N SER A 101 0.60 13.48 17.77
CA SER A 101 1.74 14.34 18.08
C SER A 101 2.89 14.16 17.07
N ILE A 102 3.27 12.92 16.73
CA ILE A 102 4.29 12.62 15.73
C ILE A 102 3.88 13.13 14.36
N VAL A 103 2.64 12.87 13.93
CA VAL A 103 2.11 13.36 12.65
C VAL A 103 2.19 14.89 12.59
N GLN A 104 1.82 15.59 13.65
CA GLN A 104 1.88 17.05 13.71
C GLN A 104 3.33 17.57 13.58
N LYS A 105 4.29 16.93 14.26
CA LYS A 105 5.71 17.29 14.17
C LYS A 105 6.24 17.10 12.74
N LEU A 106 5.95 15.93 12.13
CA LEU A 106 6.37 15.62 10.76
C LEU A 106 5.72 16.56 9.73
N ASN A 107 4.42 16.88 9.88
CA ASN A 107 3.71 17.81 8.99
C ASN A 107 4.33 19.22 9.01
N LYS A 108 4.81 19.70 10.17
CA LYS A 108 5.55 20.97 10.26
C LYS A 108 6.85 20.95 9.44
N LEU A 109 7.44 19.78 9.25
CA LEU A 109 8.62 19.56 8.42
C LEU A 109 8.28 19.21 6.96
N GLN A 110 7.02 19.37 6.55
CA GLN A 110 6.49 19.04 5.22
C GLN A 110 6.63 17.54 4.88
N ILE A 111 6.55 16.67 5.89
CA ILE A 111 6.56 15.22 5.76
C ILE A 111 5.18 14.71 6.19
N PHE A 112 4.48 14.02 5.27
CA PHE A 112 3.09 13.61 5.44
C PHE A 112 2.96 12.09 5.49
N PRO A 113 3.14 11.44 6.65
CA PRO A 113 2.94 10.00 6.79
C PRO A 113 1.45 9.67 6.65
N ARG A 114 1.13 8.41 6.38
CA ARG A 114 -0.22 7.95 6.10
C ARG A 114 -0.75 7.03 7.19
N ARG A 115 -2.01 7.21 7.57
CA ARG A 115 -2.73 6.31 8.48
C ARG A 115 -3.46 5.24 7.65
N TYR A 116 -2.76 4.23 7.20
CA TYR A 116 -3.31 3.15 6.39
C TYR A 116 -3.54 1.89 7.24
N PHE A 117 -4.79 1.49 7.49
CA PHE A 117 -6.01 2.20 7.07
C PHE A 117 -6.83 2.55 8.30
N ARG A 118 -7.43 3.71 8.29
CA ARG A 118 -8.33 4.19 9.32
C ARG A 118 -9.60 4.76 8.67
N PRO A 119 -10.78 4.45 9.20
CA PRO A 119 -11.06 3.52 10.31
C PRO A 119 -10.89 2.05 9.92
N SER A 120 -11.02 1.14 10.89
CA SER A 120 -11.16 -0.30 10.61
C SER A 120 -12.37 -0.55 9.70
N LEU A 121 -12.29 -1.50 8.77
CA LEU A 121 -13.31 -1.72 7.73
C LEU A 121 -14.71 -1.97 8.30
N ASN A 122 -14.81 -2.67 9.43
CA ASN A 122 -16.11 -2.91 10.10
C ASN A 122 -16.76 -1.63 10.67
N LYS A 123 -16.06 -0.51 10.68
CA LYS A 123 -16.59 0.80 11.11
C LYS A 123 -17.03 1.70 9.96
N LEU A 124 -16.93 1.24 8.72
CA LEU A 124 -17.39 2.00 7.57
C LEU A 124 -18.92 1.99 7.50
N SER A 125 -19.52 3.13 7.16
CA SER A 125 -20.96 3.34 7.21
C SER A 125 -21.78 2.43 6.27
N TYR A 126 -21.14 1.91 5.23
CA TYR A 126 -21.76 1.01 4.24
C TYR A 126 -21.47 -0.47 4.50
N VAL A 127 -20.75 -0.79 5.56
CA VAL A 127 -20.55 -2.18 6.01
C VAL A 127 -21.64 -2.53 7.01
N GLU A 128 -22.15 -3.77 6.94
CA GLU A 128 -23.16 -4.27 7.84
C GLU A 128 -22.71 -4.07 9.30
N GLN A 129 -23.55 -3.40 10.08
CA GLN A 129 -23.24 -3.08 11.46
C GLN A 129 -23.34 -4.33 12.34
N GLY A 130 -22.52 -4.40 13.37
CA GLY A 130 -22.54 -5.47 14.38
C GLY A 130 -21.32 -6.37 14.41
N GLN A 131 -20.46 -6.31 13.40
CA GLN A 131 -19.18 -7.02 13.46
C GLN A 131 -18.22 -6.30 14.40
N VAL A 132 -17.65 -7.02 15.35
CA VAL A 132 -16.64 -6.52 16.28
C VAL A 132 -15.28 -7.09 15.90
N CYS A 133 -14.34 -6.22 15.59
CA CYS A 133 -12.97 -6.58 15.22
C CYS A 133 -11.96 -5.85 16.14
N PRO A 134 -11.85 -6.24 17.41
CA PRO A 134 -11.16 -5.44 18.42
C PRO A 134 -9.70 -5.19 18.09
N ILE A 135 -8.98 -6.16 17.52
CA ILE A 135 -7.58 -6.01 17.12
C ILE A 135 -7.46 -5.01 15.96
N SER A 136 -8.30 -5.16 14.93
CA SER A 136 -8.29 -4.24 13.78
C SER A 136 -8.67 -2.82 14.17
N GLU A 137 -9.65 -2.67 15.05
CA GLU A 137 -10.10 -1.38 15.58
C GLU A 137 -9.01 -0.70 16.39
N ASP A 138 -8.33 -1.43 17.28
CA ASP A 138 -7.21 -0.92 18.05
C ASP A 138 -6.03 -0.50 17.15
N ILE A 139 -5.56 -1.40 16.30
CA ILE A 139 -4.42 -1.14 15.41
C ILE A 139 -4.72 0.03 14.46
N SER A 140 -5.93 0.13 13.90
CA SER A 140 -6.29 1.22 12.97
C SER A 140 -6.18 2.61 13.61
N ASN A 141 -6.33 2.71 14.92
CA ASN A 141 -6.17 3.97 15.65
C ASN A 141 -4.69 4.33 15.92
N ARG A 142 -3.81 3.34 15.95
CA ARG A 142 -2.42 3.50 16.38
C ARG A 142 -1.39 3.26 15.28
N VAL A 143 -1.80 2.81 14.09
CA VAL A 143 -0.90 2.52 12.97
C VAL A 143 -0.56 3.77 12.18
N LEU A 144 0.72 3.90 11.85
CA LEU A 144 1.27 4.96 11.00
C LEU A 144 2.22 4.34 9.97
N CYS A 145 1.94 4.56 8.69
CA CYS A 145 2.83 4.16 7.60
C CYS A 145 3.83 5.26 7.31
N LEU A 146 5.11 4.96 7.49
CA LEU A 146 6.19 5.90 7.25
C LEU A 146 6.42 6.12 5.76
N PRO A 147 6.91 7.31 5.34
CA PRO A 147 7.24 7.58 3.95
C PRO A 147 8.26 6.58 3.41
N LEU A 148 7.90 5.87 2.35
CA LEU A 148 8.75 4.87 1.72
C LEU A 148 8.60 4.95 0.20
N SER A 149 9.69 5.20 -0.50
CA SER A 149 9.75 5.17 -1.96
C SER A 149 11.17 4.82 -2.44
N HIS A 150 11.31 4.44 -3.70
CA HIS A 150 12.62 4.20 -4.30
C HIS A 150 13.48 5.47 -4.42
N SER A 151 12.86 6.64 -4.35
CA SER A 151 13.54 7.95 -4.49
C SER A 151 13.73 8.68 -3.16
N ILE A 152 13.32 8.09 -2.02
CA ILE A 152 13.49 8.75 -0.73
C ILE A 152 14.98 8.90 -0.40
N LYS A 153 15.37 10.13 -0.02
CA LYS A 153 16.76 10.40 0.38
C LYS A 153 16.94 10.06 1.86
N GLU A 154 18.08 9.49 2.19
CA GLU A 154 18.46 9.08 3.55
C GLU A 154 18.28 10.22 4.57
N LYS A 155 18.65 11.45 4.20
CA LYS A 155 18.45 12.62 5.06
C LYS A 155 16.99 12.81 5.53
N TYR A 156 16.02 12.52 4.67
CA TYR A 156 14.61 12.63 5.05
C TYR A 156 14.15 11.45 5.90
N GLN A 157 14.69 10.26 5.65
CA GLN A 157 14.46 9.12 6.54
C GLN A 157 14.99 9.38 7.94
N ASN A 158 16.20 9.94 8.06
CA ASN A 158 16.80 10.27 9.35
C ASN A 158 15.98 11.32 10.12
N ILE A 159 15.40 12.30 9.42
CA ILE A 159 14.46 13.25 10.05
C ILE A 159 13.24 12.52 10.61
N VAL A 160 12.65 11.60 9.84
CA VAL A 160 11.49 10.81 10.29
C VAL A 160 11.87 9.96 11.50
N ILE A 161 12.97 9.23 11.44
CA ILE A 161 13.45 8.37 12.52
C ILE A 161 13.69 9.20 13.80
N ASN A 162 14.43 10.29 13.71
CA ASN A 162 14.73 11.13 14.87
C ASN A 162 13.47 11.74 15.49
N THR A 163 12.51 12.20 14.64
CA THR A 163 11.22 12.73 15.13
C THR A 163 10.42 11.69 15.90
N ILE A 164 10.50 10.42 15.48
CA ILE A 164 9.84 9.31 16.18
C ILE A 164 10.56 9.01 17.48
N LEU A 165 11.89 8.85 17.44
CA LEU A 165 12.70 8.54 18.63
C LEU A 165 12.58 9.61 19.73
N GLU A 166 12.51 10.89 19.38
CA GLU A 166 12.27 11.99 20.31
C GLU A 166 10.85 12.03 20.91
N ALA A 167 9.94 11.24 20.35
CA ALA A 167 8.56 11.16 20.81
C ALA A 167 8.23 9.86 21.57
N LEU A 168 9.15 8.90 21.63
CA LEU A 168 9.05 7.68 22.42
C LEU A 168 9.46 7.91 23.86
#